data_c9eb8472e1a74f1ad1dc7bd00d869d52
#
_entry.id   c9eb8472e1a74f1ad1dc7bd00d869d52
#
_cell.length_a   1.000
_cell.length_b   1.000
_cell.length_c   1.000
_cell.angle_alpha   90.00
_cell.angle_beta   90.00
_cell.angle_gamma   90.00
#
_symmetry.space_group_name_H-M   'P 1'
#
loop_
_entity.id
_entity.type
_entity.pdbx_description
1 polymer ?
#
loop_
_entity_poly.entity_id
_entity_poly.type
_entity_poly.pdbx_seq_one_letter_code
_entity_poly.pdbx_strand_id
1 'polypeptide(L)'
;MGLVKVKGHIGIRQQNLREVEFLADTGSFYSFLPPGLAANLGITFPVTSKVILADSRITEVPVGVAYLRLMDREGGVLVASMNVPMSLLGASALEALGLKVNPVDETLEYSRPFGPAAL
;
A
#
# COMPACT_ATOMS: atom_id res chain seq x y z
N MET A 1 -5.88 -14.13 -15.49
CA MET A 1 -5.05 -13.40 -14.53
C MET A 1 -5.84 -13.21 -13.26
N GLY A 2 -5.34 -13.72 -12.14
CA GLY A 2 -6.03 -13.62 -10.87
C GLY A 2 -5.77 -12.29 -10.18
N LEU A 3 -6.73 -11.90 -9.34
CA LEU A 3 -6.56 -10.77 -8.43
C LEU A 3 -5.98 -11.32 -7.12
N VAL A 4 -4.93 -10.69 -6.64
CA VAL A 4 -4.27 -11.13 -5.42
C VAL A 4 -4.72 -10.23 -4.29
N LYS A 5 -5.52 -10.81 -3.37
CA LYS A 5 -5.98 -10.13 -2.17
C LYS A 5 -5.13 -10.55 -1.00
N VAL A 6 -4.69 -9.57 -0.22
CA VAL A 6 -3.85 -9.84 0.94
C VAL A 6 -4.37 -9.06 2.14
N LYS A 7 -4.26 -9.65 3.31
CA LYS A 7 -4.57 -8.98 4.56
C LYS A 7 -3.30 -8.39 5.12
N GLY A 8 -3.36 -7.12 5.50
CA GLY A 8 -2.27 -6.43 6.16
C GLY A 8 -2.79 -5.65 7.35
N HIS A 9 -1.87 -5.05 8.08
CA HIS A 9 -2.20 -4.19 9.21
C HIS A 9 -1.57 -2.83 8.95
N ILE A 10 -2.38 -1.78 9.06
CA ILE A 10 -1.96 -0.44 8.69
C ILE A 10 -2.44 0.59 9.72
N GLY A 11 -1.67 1.64 9.90
CA GLY A 11 -1.99 2.73 10.80
C GLY A 11 -0.94 3.82 10.72
N ILE A 12 -0.96 4.70 11.72
CA ILE A 12 -0.02 5.83 11.76
C ILE A 12 1.28 5.48 12.47
N ARG A 13 1.29 4.38 13.24
CA ARG A 13 2.47 3.95 14.00
C ARG A 13 2.35 2.46 14.30
N GLN A 14 3.48 1.88 14.69
CA GLN A 14 3.62 0.45 14.91
C GLN A 14 2.66 -0.13 15.95
N GLN A 15 2.32 0.65 16.97
CA GLN A 15 1.57 0.15 18.12
C GLN A 15 0.07 0.13 17.94
N ASN A 16 -0.45 0.68 16.86
CA ASN A 16 -1.89 0.82 16.70
C ASN A 16 -2.30 0.60 15.25
N LEU A 17 -2.19 -0.64 14.83
CA LEU A 17 -2.49 -1.04 13.45
C LEU A 17 -3.84 -1.74 13.40
N ARG A 18 -4.53 -1.58 12.29
CA ARG A 18 -5.81 -2.22 12.02
C ARG A 18 -5.70 -3.13 10.80
N GLU A 19 -6.39 -4.26 10.85
CA GLU A 19 -6.42 -5.18 9.73
C GLU A 19 -7.22 -4.59 8.58
N VAL A 20 -6.64 -4.63 7.40
CA VAL A 20 -7.26 -4.16 6.16
C VAL A 20 -6.96 -5.17 5.06
N GLU A 21 -7.95 -5.47 4.24
CA GLU A 21 -7.76 -6.28 3.06
C GLU A 21 -7.37 -5.38 1.89
N PHE A 22 -6.29 -5.74 1.23
CA PHE A 22 -5.77 -5.02 0.07
C PHE A 22 -5.89 -5.86 -1.18
N LEU A 23 -6.09 -5.18 -2.30
CA LEU A 23 -5.86 -5.77 -3.62
C LEU A 23 -4.46 -5.38 -4.06
N ALA A 24 -3.60 -6.36 -4.32
CA ALA A 24 -2.24 -6.08 -4.79
C ALA A 24 -2.29 -5.57 -6.23
N ASP A 25 -1.72 -4.39 -6.46
CA ASP A 25 -1.72 -3.72 -7.76
C ASP A 25 -0.31 -3.25 -8.06
N THR A 26 0.46 -4.12 -8.71
CA THR A 26 1.86 -3.83 -9.04
C THR A 26 2.03 -2.77 -10.13
N GLY A 27 0.95 -2.41 -10.80
CA GLY A 27 0.96 -1.30 -11.75
C GLY A 27 0.81 0.06 -11.08
N SER A 28 0.52 0.09 -9.79
CA SER A 28 0.39 1.33 -9.03
C SER A 28 1.65 1.54 -8.19
N PHE A 29 2.20 2.76 -8.25
CA PHE A 29 3.35 3.10 -7.40
C PHE A 29 2.91 3.27 -5.95
N TYR A 30 1.90 4.11 -5.71
CA TYR A 30 1.36 4.33 -4.38
C TYR A 30 0.41 3.21 -3.98
N SER A 31 0.33 2.96 -2.67
CA SER A 31 -0.81 2.24 -2.11
C SER A 31 -1.95 3.24 -1.94
N PHE A 32 -3.17 2.84 -2.28
CA PHE A 32 -4.32 3.74 -2.24
C PHE A 32 -5.30 3.30 -1.18
N LEU A 33 -5.76 4.28 -0.38
CA LEU A 33 -6.77 4.06 0.65
C LEU A 33 -8.00 4.89 0.33
N PRO A 34 -9.21 4.33 0.48
CA PRO A 34 -10.43 5.15 0.40
C PRO A 34 -10.39 6.25 1.46
N PRO A 35 -10.90 7.45 1.16
CA PRO A 35 -10.81 8.58 2.09
C PRO A 35 -11.41 8.32 3.48
N GLY A 36 -12.54 7.61 3.53
CA GLY A 36 -13.17 7.28 4.81
C GLY A 36 -12.30 6.39 5.69
N LEU A 37 -11.66 5.38 5.08
CA LEU A 37 -10.74 4.51 5.81
C LEU A 37 -9.52 5.27 6.28
N ALA A 38 -8.93 6.08 5.42
CA ALA A 38 -7.76 6.87 5.78
C ALA A 38 -8.05 7.80 6.96
N ALA A 39 -9.21 8.44 6.95
CA ALA A 39 -9.64 9.30 8.06
C ALA A 39 -9.79 8.51 9.37
N ASN A 40 -10.42 7.34 9.30
CA ASN A 40 -10.60 6.49 10.48
C ASN A 40 -9.28 5.99 11.04
N LEU A 41 -8.27 5.80 10.19
CA LEU A 41 -6.94 5.41 10.63
C LEU A 41 -6.12 6.58 11.16
N GLY A 42 -6.57 7.81 10.95
CA GLY A 42 -5.85 9.00 11.37
C GLY A 42 -4.65 9.34 10.50
N ILE A 43 -4.60 8.80 9.29
CA ILE A 43 -3.49 9.06 8.37
C ILE A 43 -3.63 10.48 7.81
N THR A 44 -2.52 11.22 7.81
CA THR A 44 -2.46 12.57 7.26
C THR A 44 -1.76 12.56 5.91
N PHE A 45 -2.14 13.49 5.04
CA PHE A 45 -1.63 13.59 3.69
C PHE A 45 -1.09 15.00 3.47
N PRO A 46 0.16 15.27 3.88
CA PRO A 46 0.70 16.64 3.90
C PRO A 46 1.07 17.20 2.52
N VAL A 47 1.15 16.34 1.50
CA VAL A 47 1.54 16.77 0.16
C VAL A 47 0.57 16.21 -0.87
N THR A 48 0.61 16.78 -2.08
CA THR A 48 -0.12 16.24 -3.22
C THR A 48 0.86 15.81 -4.29
N SER A 49 0.47 14.82 -5.07
CA SER A 49 1.26 14.32 -6.17
C SER A 49 0.37 14.10 -7.38
N LYS A 50 0.93 14.25 -8.57
CA LYS A 50 0.22 13.94 -9.80
C LYS A 50 0.41 12.47 -10.12
N VAL A 51 -0.69 11.81 -10.44
CA VAL A 51 -0.67 10.41 -10.87
C VAL A 51 -1.37 10.29 -12.22
N ILE A 52 -0.91 9.34 -13.01
CA ILE A 52 -1.52 9.01 -14.29
C ILE A 52 -2.42 7.81 -14.09
N LEU A 53 -3.69 7.96 -14.39
CA LEU A 53 -4.68 6.90 -14.28
C LEU A 53 -4.61 5.96 -15.48
N ALA A 54 -5.27 4.81 -15.37
CA ALA A 54 -5.26 3.80 -16.43
C ALA A 54 -5.79 4.33 -17.77
N ASP A 55 -6.68 5.33 -17.73
CA ASP A 55 -7.23 5.97 -18.94
C ASP A 55 -6.39 7.15 -19.44
N SER A 56 -5.15 7.27 -18.98
CA SER A 56 -4.19 8.32 -19.32
C SER A 56 -4.52 9.70 -18.76
N ARG A 57 -5.59 9.84 -17.97
CA ARG A 57 -5.87 11.12 -17.29
C ARG A 57 -4.85 11.34 -16.18
N ILE A 58 -4.49 12.60 -15.99
CA ILE A 58 -3.62 13.02 -14.88
C ILE A 58 -4.52 13.62 -13.81
N THR A 59 -4.33 13.16 -12.58
CA THR A 59 -5.04 13.73 -11.44
C THR A 59 -4.07 13.96 -10.29
N GLU A 60 -4.43 14.86 -9.40
CA GLU A 60 -3.68 15.09 -8.18
C GLU A 60 -4.30 14.30 -7.05
N VAL A 61 -3.47 13.68 -6.23
CA VAL A 61 -3.92 12.93 -5.06
C VAL A 61 -3.15 13.36 -3.83
N PRO A 62 -3.80 13.39 -2.66
CA PRO A 62 -3.07 13.62 -1.40
C PRO A 62 -2.21 12.41 -1.09
N VAL A 63 -1.00 12.66 -0.61
CA VAL A 63 0.01 11.63 -0.33
C VAL A 63 0.55 11.81 1.09
N GLY A 64 0.76 10.69 1.76
CA GLY A 64 1.33 10.65 3.09
C GLY A 64 2.11 9.37 3.31
N VAL A 65 2.48 9.14 4.56
CA VAL A 65 3.19 7.94 5.00
C VAL A 65 2.33 7.24 6.02
N ALA A 66 2.23 5.92 5.88
CA ALA A 66 1.56 5.06 6.85
C ALA A 66 2.54 3.97 7.28
N TYR A 67 2.27 3.36 8.43
CA TYR A 67 3.00 2.19 8.89
C TYR A 67 2.22 0.95 8.48
N LEU A 68 2.89 0.02 7.80
CA LEU A 68 2.25 -1.17 7.23
C LEU A 68 2.99 -2.41 7.67
N ARG A 69 2.23 -3.43 8.07
CA ARG A 69 2.73 -4.77 8.33
C ARG A 69 2.06 -5.74 7.37
N LEU A 70 2.88 -6.46 6.61
CA LEU A 70 2.46 -7.53 5.72
C LEU A 70 3.31 -8.75 6.02
N MET A 71 2.68 -9.88 6.26
CA MET A 71 3.40 -11.07 6.70
C MET A 71 4.16 -10.73 7.98
N ASP A 72 5.46 -10.99 8.04
CA ASP A 72 6.32 -10.61 9.16
C ASP A 72 7.18 -9.37 8.86
N ARG A 73 6.84 -8.64 7.79
CA ARG A 73 7.57 -7.45 7.34
C ARG A 73 6.78 -6.20 7.68
N GLU A 74 7.46 -5.17 8.17
CA GLU A 74 6.77 -3.92 8.52
C GLU A 74 7.67 -2.72 8.33
N GLY A 75 7.06 -1.57 8.07
CA GLY A 75 7.78 -0.33 7.87
C GLY A 75 6.87 0.78 7.38
N GLY A 76 7.47 1.95 7.18
CA GLY A 76 6.78 3.09 6.60
C GLY A 76 6.62 2.93 5.10
N VAL A 77 5.43 3.23 4.58
CA VAL A 77 5.13 3.13 3.16
C VAL A 77 4.40 4.38 2.70
N LEU A 78 4.54 4.68 1.42
CA LEU A 78 3.85 5.80 0.79
C LEU A 78 2.41 5.41 0.49
N VAL A 79 1.47 6.23 0.94
CA VAL A 79 0.05 6.02 0.68
C VAL A 79 -0.56 7.26 0.08
N ALA A 80 -1.57 7.07 -0.73
CA ALA A 80 -2.35 8.16 -1.30
C ALA A 80 -3.83 7.90 -1.02
N SER A 81 -4.61 8.96 -0.97
CA SER A 81 -6.05 8.86 -0.78
C SER A 81 -6.74 9.08 -2.11
N MET A 82 -7.58 8.13 -2.48
CA MET A 82 -8.39 8.24 -3.68
C MET A 82 -9.64 7.39 -3.50
N ASN A 83 -10.72 7.79 -4.15
CA ASN A 83 -11.97 7.04 -4.07
C ASN A 83 -11.86 5.75 -4.87
N VAL A 84 -11.36 4.72 -4.20
CA VAL A 84 -11.21 3.37 -4.75
C VAL A 84 -12.19 2.43 -4.06
N PRO A 85 -12.67 1.38 -4.76
CA PRO A 85 -13.65 0.46 -4.15
C PRO A 85 -13.05 -0.40 -3.04
N MET A 86 -11.74 -0.63 -3.07
CA MET A 86 -11.05 -1.31 -1.98
C MET A 86 -9.60 -0.79 -1.95
N SER A 87 -8.96 -0.97 -0.80
CA SER A 87 -7.58 -0.52 -0.64
C SER A 87 -6.67 -1.25 -1.62
N LEU A 88 -5.74 -0.51 -2.23
CA LEU A 88 -4.79 -1.04 -3.19
C LEU A 88 -3.39 -1.05 -2.58
N LEU A 89 -2.68 -2.15 -2.78
CA LEU A 89 -1.30 -2.30 -2.33
C LEU A 89 -0.39 -2.06 -3.52
N GLY A 90 0.36 -0.98 -3.49
CA GLY A 90 1.19 -0.56 -4.62
C GLY A 90 2.59 -1.14 -4.61
N ALA A 91 3.29 -0.96 -5.72
CA ALA A 91 4.63 -1.49 -5.91
C ALA A 91 5.63 -0.92 -4.92
N SER A 92 5.52 0.37 -4.57
CA SER A 92 6.46 0.99 -3.63
C SER A 92 6.39 0.36 -2.25
N ALA A 93 5.20 -0.03 -1.78
CA ALA A 93 5.06 -0.69 -0.49
C ALA A 93 5.65 -2.11 -0.52
N LEU A 94 5.38 -2.85 -1.58
CA LEU A 94 5.93 -4.20 -1.73
C LEU A 94 7.46 -4.15 -1.76
N GLU A 95 8.02 -3.23 -2.53
CA GLU A 95 9.47 -3.09 -2.63
C GLU A 95 10.07 -2.66 -1.30
N ALA A 96 9.44 -1.71 -0.61
CA ALA A 96 9.93 -1.25 0.69
C ALA A 96 10.02 -2.39 1.69
N LEU A 97 9.08 -3.33 1.66
CA LEU A 97 9.03 -4.45 2.59
C LEU A 97 9.73 -5.71 2.07
N GLY A 98 10.30 -5.67 0.87
CA GLY A 98 10.99 -6.81 0.30
C GLY A 98 10.07 -7.96 -0.07
N LEU A 99 8.91 -7.62 -0.62
CA LEU A 99 7.88 -8.57 -1.00
C LEU A 99 7.58 -8.46 -2.49
N LYS A 100 7.06 -9.52 -3.05
CA LYS A 100 6.59 -9.55 -4.43
C LYS A 100 5.32 -10.39 -4.53
N VAL A 101 4.58 -10.18 -5.60
CA VAL A 101 3.36 -10.93 -5.87
C VAL A 101 3.71 -12.17 -6.67
N ASN A 102 3.19 -13.31 -6.24
CA ASN A 102 3.18 -14.53 -7.03
C ASN A 102 1.78 -14.66 -7.65
N PRO A 103 1.60 -14.32 -8.96
CA PRO A 103 0.27 -14.33 -9.55
C PRO A 103 -0.27 -15.74 -9.80
N VAL A 104 0.60 -16.75 -9.85
CA VAL A 104 0.18 -18.13 -10.06
C VAL A 104 -0.49 -18.67 -8.81
N ASP A 105 0.13 -18.48 -7.65
CA ASP A 105 -0.39 -18.94 -6.37
C ASP A 105 -1.32 -17.92 -5.71
N GLU A 106 -1.41 -16.71 -6.26
CA GLU A 106 -2.18 -15.60 -5.71
C GLU A 106 -1.77 -15.26 -4.28
N THR A 107 -0.47 -15.21 -4.04
CA THR A 107 0.12 -14.96 -2.73
C THR A 107 1.22 -13.92 -2.82
N LEU A 108 1.64 -13.44 -1.64
CA LEU A 108 2.88 -12.68 -1.51
C LEU A 108 4.01 -13.62 -1.15
N GLU A 109 5.19 -13.30 -1.64
CA GLU A 109 6.40 -14.02 -1.26
C GLU A 109 7.54 -13.03 -1.06
N TYR A 110 8.61 -13.49 -0.42
CA TYR A 110 9.76 -12.63 -0.19
C TYR A 110 10.53 -12.42 -1.49
N SER A 111 10.88 -11.16 -1.78
CA SER A 111 11.74 -10.80 -2.90
C SER A 111 13.22 -10.74 -2.47
N ARG A 112 13.44 -10.66 -1.16
CA ARG A 112 14.78 -10.68 -0.57
C ARG A 112 14.66 -11.18 0.87
N PRO A 113 15.77 -11.62 1.50
CA PRO A 113 15.71 -12.24 2.83
C PRO A 113 15.47 -11.28 4.00
N PHE A 114 15.36 -9.98 3.73
CA PHE A 114 15.13 -8.97 4.77
C PHE A 114 14.07 -7.97 4.31
N GLY A 115 13.45 -7.28 5.29
CA GLY A 115 12.48 -6.22 5.04
C GLY A 115 13.15 -4.89 4.70
N PRO A 116 12.71 -3.78 5.30
CA PRO A 116 13.31 -2.48 5.05
C PRO A 116 14.80 -2.49 5.33
N ALA A 117 15.57 -1.87 4.45
CA ALA A 117 17.02 -1.83 4.62
C ALA A 117 17.36 -1.00 5.86
N ALA A 118 18.29 -1.51 6.68
CA ALA A 118 18.88 -0.77 7.79
C ALA A 118 20.15 -0.08 7.27
N LEU A 119 20.22 1.21 7.49
CA LEU A 119 21.40 1.98 7.07
C LEU A 119 22.16 2.50 8.27
#